data_d2b3ff3ea392982369649d83fbab4495
#
_entry.id   d2b3ff3ea392982369649d83fbab4495
#
_cell.length_a   1.000
_cell.length_b   1.000
_cell.length_c   1.000
_cell.angle_alpha   90.00
_cell.angle_beta   90.00
_cell.angle_gamma   90.00
#
_symmetry.space_group_name_H-M   'P 1'
#
loop_
_entity.id
_entity.type
_entity.pdbx_description
1 polymer ?
#
loop_
_entity_poly.entity_id
_entity_poly.type
_entity_poly.pdbx_seq_one_letter_code
_entity_poly.pdbx_strand_id
1 'polypeptide(L)'
;MEEMLTHGEGLGVPERMIIAPAVGVFRPLADVDEGALLQAGQAVGHLEGPGTSTPVCSPFGGQLVGILAHPGERLRAGQPVAWLRVS
;
A
#
# COMPACT_ATOMS: atom_id res chain seq x y z
N MET A 1 -31.52 5.79 -4.00
CA MET A 1 -31.25 5.80 -3.69
C MET A 1 -30.64 5.85 -3.46
N GLU A 2 -30.54 5.89 -3.50
CA GLU A 2 -30.04 5.91 -3.22
C GLU A 2 -29.23 5.89 -3.09
N GLU A 3 -29.18 5.75 -3.25
CA GLU A 3 -28.50 5.67 -3.03
C GLU A 3 -27.66 5.60 -2.83
N MET A 4 -27.87 5.39 -3.02
CA MET A 4 -27.19 5.29 -2.74
C MET A 4 -26.40 5.15 -2.61
N LEU A 5 -26.53 5.00 -2.78
CA LEU A 5 -25.92 4.86 -2.59
C LEU A 5 -25.14 4.79 -2.59
N THR A 6 -25.22 4.83 -2.77
CA THR A 6 -24.64 4.84 -2.64
C THR A 6 -23.98 4.88 -2.36
N HIS A 7 -24.04 4.58 -2.33
CA HIS A 7 -23.43 4.62 -1.96
C HIS A 7 -22.56 4.43 -1.61
N GLY A 8 -22.70 4.29 -1.80
CA GLY A 8 -22.02 4.03 -1.44
C GLY A 8 -21.26 4.20 -1.57
N GLU A 9 -21.20 4.08 -1.74
CA GLU A 9 -20.80 4.55 -1.83
C GLU A 9 -20.39 5.08 -1.50
N GLY A 10 -20.78 5.08 -1.20
CA GLY A 10 -20.67 5.64 -0.84
C GLY A 10 -20.19 6.05 -0.55
N LEU A 11 -20.52 6.09 -0.58
CA LEU A 11 -19.95 6.36 -0.23
C LEU A 11 -18.77 6.33 -0.10
N GLY A 12 -18.64 6.07 -0.37
CA GLY A 12 -17.41 5.47 0.07
C GLY A 12 -16.18 6.21 -0.37
N VAL A 13 -15.31 6.46 0.52
CA VAL A 13 -13.99 6.96 0.19
C VAL A 13 -13.25 5.83 -0.51
N PRO A 14 -12.74 6.04 -1.75
CA PRO A 14 -12.08 4.97 -2.48
C PRO A 14 -10.66 4.77 -1.97
N GLU A 15 -10.55 4.28 -0.75
CA GLU A 15 -9.25 4.05 -0.12
C GLU A 15 -8.95 2.56 -0.09
N ARG A 16 -7.67 2.25 -0.28
CA ARG A 16 -7.20 0.87 -0.32
C ARG A 16 -5.91 0.74 0.46
N MET A 17 -5.75 -0.41 1.08
CA MET A 17 -4.57 -0.71 1.87
C MET A 17 -3.59 -1.56 1.05
N ILE A 18 -2.31 -1.22 1.14
CA ILE A 18 -1.23 -2.07 0.64
C ILE A 18 -0.76 -2.88 1.83
N ILE A 19 -0.78 -4.20 1.71
CA ILE A 19 -0.39 -5.09 2.79
C ILE A 19 0.90 -5.83 2.44
N ALA A 20 1.62 -6.25 3.47
CA ALA A 20 2.84 -7.01 3.31
C ALA A 20 2.53 -8.40 2.76
N PRO A 21 3.15 -8.81 1.64
CA PRO A 21 2.90 -10.14 1.06
C PRO A 21 3.64 -11.26 1.78
N ALA A 22 4.60 -10.92 2.64
CA ALA A 22 5.43 -11.91 3.30
C ALA A 22 6.00 -11.29 4.57
N VAL A 23 6.67 -12.10 5.38
CA VAL A 23 7.42 -11.62 6.53
C VAL A 23 8.76 -11.07 6.05
N GLY A 24 9.25 -10.00 6.69
CA GLY A 24 10.55 -9.45 6.38
C GLY A 24 10.73 -8.04 6.91
N VAL A 25 11.91 -7.50 6.69
CA VAL A 25 12.25 -6.14 7.11
C VAL A 25 11.93 -5.20 5.97
N PHE A 26 11.14 -4.18 6.27
CA PHE A 26 10.65 -3.26 5.25
C PHE A 26 11.72 -2.27 4.83
N ARG A 27 11.93 -2.19 3.52
CA ARG A 27 12.83 -1.21 2.89
C ARG A 27 12.04 -0.44 1.85
N PRO A 28 11.64 0.81 2.15
CA PRO A 28 10.90 1.60 1.17
C PRO A 28 11.78 2.04 0.02
N LEU A 29 11.17 2.25 -1.15
CA LEU A 29 11.86 2.87 -2.26
C LEU A 29 12.00 4.36 -2.03
N ALA A 30 13.14 4.93 -2.41
CA ALA A 30 13.48 6.33 -2.14
C ALA A 30 12.53 7.30 -2.83
N ASP A 31 11.98 6.91 -3.98
CA ASP A 31 11.16 7.80 -4.79
C ASP A 31 9.68 7.73 -4.45
N VAL A 32 9.31 6.92 -3.46
CA VAL A 32 7.90 6.67 -3.16
C VAL A 32 7.58 7.29 -1.81
N ASP A 33 6.99 8.48 -1.86
CA ASP A 33 6.61 9.24 -0.68
C ASP A 33 5.12 9.50 -0.70
N GLU A 34 4.61 10.01 0.41
CA GLU A 34 3.23 10.48 0.48
C GLU A 34 2.98 11.51 -0.60
N GLY A 35 1.85 11.37 -1.26
CA GLY A 35 1.49 12.20 -2.39
C GLY A 35 1.86 11.61 -3.74
N ALA A 36 2.70 10.56 -3.77
CA ALA A 36 3.13 9.96 -5.03
C ALA A 36 1.95 9.30 -5.75
N LEU A 37 1.95 9.41 -7.07
CA LEU A 37 0.98 8.70 -7.90
C LEU A 37 1.55 7.33 -8.25
N LEU A 38 0.78 6.29 -7.95
CA LEU A 38 1.19 4.92 -8.18
C LEU A 38 0.35 4.30 -9.28
N GLN A 39 0.96 3.40 -10.03
CA GLN A 39 0.26 2.55 -10.98
C GLN A 39 0.05 1.18 -10.35
N ALA A 40 -1.00 0.49 -10.79
CA ALA A 40 -1.22 -0.87 -10.34
C ALA A 40 0.01 -1.73 -10.67
N GLY A 41 0.48 -2.48 -9.69
CA GLY A 41 1.67 -3.30 -9.82
C GLY A 41 2.98 -2.61 -9.47
N GLN A 42 2.94 -1.31 -9.22
CA GLN A 42 4.15 -0.57 -8.91
C GLN A 42 4.64 -0.91 -7.50
N ALA A 43 5.94 -1.12 -7.37
CA ALA A 43 6.53 -1.40 -6.06
C ALA A 43 6.66 -0.13 -5.23
N VAL A 44 6.38 -0.26 -3.95
CA VAL A 44 6.58 0.83 -2.96
C VAL A 44 7.76 0.56 -2.06
N GLY A 45 8.28 -0.65 -2.08
CA GLY A 45 9.40 -1.07 -1.28
C GLY A 45 9.61 -2.56 -1.44
N HIS A 46 10.41 -3.13 -0.55
CA HIS A 46 10.58 -4.58 -0.52
C HIS A 46 10.77 -5.05 0.92
N LEU A 47 10.60 -6.34 1.11
CA LEU A 47 10.80 -7.01 2.40
C LEU A 47 12.04 -7.88 2.30
N GLU A 48 13.00 -7.61 3.17
CA GLU A 48 14.24 -8.38 3.22
C GLU A 48 14.15 -9.48 4.25
N GLY A 49 14.55 -10.66 3.86
CA GLY A 49 14.72 -11.80 4.74
C GLY A 49 16.03 -12.48 4.42
N PRO A 50 16.39 -13.56 5.15
CA PRO A 50 17.61 -14.31 4.85
C PRO A 50 17.57 -14.86 3.43
N GLY A 51 18.44 -14.34 2.57
CA GLY A 51 18.53 -14.78 1.18
C GLY A 51 17.32 -14.44 0.31
N THR A 52 16.44 -13.54 0.76
CA THR A 52 15.24 -13.20 0.00
C THR A 52 15.00 -11.71 -0.01
N SER A 53 14.33 -11.25 -1.07
CA SER A 53 13.85 -9.88 -1.18
C SER A 53 12.52 -9.94 -1.94
N THR A 54 11.45 -9.60 -1.24
CA THR A 54 10.10 -9.70 -1.79
C THR A 54 9.56 -8.29 -2.04
N PRO A 55 9.20 -7.96 -3.28
CA PRO A 55 8.64 -6.63 -3.54
C PRO A 55 7.27 -6.46 -2.90
N VAL A 56 7.03 -5.26 -2.40
CA VAL A 56 5.71 -4.85 -1.92
C VAL A 56 5.13 -3.94 -2.98
N CYS A 57 4.10 -4.42 -3.67
CA CYS A 57 3.53 -3.72 -4.80
C CYS A 57 2.12 -3.25 -4.47
N SER A 58 1.76 -2.10 -5.02
CA SER A 58 0.39 -1.63 -4.92
C SER A 58 -0.46 -2.41 -5.92
N PRO A 59 -1.53 -3.08 -5.47
CA PRO A 59 -2.43 -3.74 -6.42
C PRO A 59 -3.36 -2.75 -7.13
N PHE A 60 -3.33 -1.49 -6.73
CA PHE A 60 -4.22 -0.47 -7.27
C PHE A 60 -3.44 0.73 -7.75
N GLY A 61 -3.97 1.42 -8.76
CA GLY A 61 -3.49 2.75 -9.13
C GLY A 61 -4.13 3.80 -8.25
N GLY A 62 -3.38 4.84 -7.89
CA GLY A 62 -3.91 5.90 -7.09
C GLY A 62 -2.83 6.74 -6.46
N GLN A 63 -3.24 7.61 -5.54
CA GLN A 63 -2.32 8.49 -4.84
C GLN A 63 -1.98 7.91 -3.48
N LEU A 64 -0.70 7.80 -3.18
CA LEU A 64 -0.25 7.32 -1.87
C LEU A 64 -0.57 8.37 -0.82
N VAL A 65 -1.37 8.01 0.17
CA VAL A 65 -1.81 8.95 1.20
C VAL A 65 -0.94 8.85 2.43
N GLY A 66 -0.55 7.64 2.83
CA GLY A 66 0.28 7.48 4.00
C GLY A 66 1.06 6.19 3.97
N ILE A 67 2.24 6.22 4.55
CA ILE A 67 3.08 5.05 4.75
C ILE A 67 3.02 4.71 6.23
N LEU A 68 2.54 3.51 6.54
CA LEU A 68 2.31 3.06 7.91
C LEU A 68 3.50 2.30 8.46
N ALA A 69 4.21 1.58 7.59
CA ALA A 69 5.39 0.83 7.99
C ALA A 69 6.60 1.74 8.01
N HIS A 70 7.47 1.56 8.99
CA HIS A 70 8.69 2.35 9.11
C HIS A 70 9.86 1.64 8.42
N PRO A 71 10.80 2.40 7.85
CA PRO A 71 12.03 1.80 7.31
C PRO A 71 12.73 0.97 8.38
N GLY A 72 13.08 -0.27 8.02
CA GLY A 72 13.74 -1.18 8.94
C GLY A 72 12.83 -1.91 9.90
N GLU A 73 11.54 -1.67 9.83
CA GLU A 73 10.55 -2.36 10.65
C GLU A 73 10.36 -3.79 10.16
N ARG A 74 10.28 -4.74 11.10
CA ARG A 74 9.97 -6.12 10.76
C ARG A 74 8.47 -6.29 10.66
N LEU A 75 8.02 -6.70 9.49
CA LEU A 75 6.60 -6.86 9.22
C LEU A 75 6.22 -8.32 9.11
N ARG A 76 4.96 -8.61 9.42
CA ARG A 76 4.35 -9.91 9.18
C ARG A 76 3.54 -9.88 7.90
N ALA A 77 3.36 -11.03 7.29
CA ALA A 77 2.46 -11.16 6.14
C ALA A 77 1.07 -10.66 6.53
N GLY A 78 0.46 -9.84 5.67
CA GLY A 78 -0.85 -9.27 5.92
C GLY A 78 -0.85 -7.97 6.70
N GLN A 79 0.28 -7.56 7.23
CA GLN A 79 0.37 -6.32 8.00
C GLN A 79 0.26 -5.12 7.07
N PRO A 80 -0.48 -4.07 7.44
CA PRO A 80 -0.59 -2.87 6.62
C PRO A 80 0.75 -2.18 6.42
N VAL A 81 1.06 -1.82 5.20
CA VAL A 81 2.30 -1.12 4.83
C VAL A 81 2.01 0.34 4.52
N ALA A 82 0.98 0.61 3.75
CA ALA A 82 0.66 1.94 3.28
C ALA A 82 -0.79 1.96 2.84
N TRP A 83 -1.31 3.15 2.60
CA TRP A 83 -2.65 3.26 2.06
C TRP A 83 -2.70 4.34 1.00
N LEU A 84 -3.62 4.14 0.06
CA LEU A 84 -3.74 5.03 -1.08
C LEU A 84 -5.21 5.31 -1.38
N ARG A 85 -5.40 6.42 -2.07
CA ARG A 85 -6.71 6.79 -2.59
C ARG A 85 -6.74 6.48 -4.07
N VAL A 86 -7.66 5.58 -4.45
CA VAL A 86 -7.85 5.25 -5.85
C VAL A 86 -8.81 6.24 -6.49
N SER A 87 -8.66 6.47 -7.77
CA SER A 87 -9.52 7.41 -8.48
C SER A 87 -10.57 6.69 -9.31
#